data_5c6e96164c22c1ff389d7f283621b34b
#
_entry.id   5c6e96164c22c1ff389d7f283621b34b
#
_cell.length_a   1.000
_cell.length_b   1.000
_cell.length_c   1.000
_cell.angle_alpha   90.00
_cell.angle_beta   90.00
_cell.angle_gamma   90.00
#
_symmetry.space_group_name_H-M   'P 1'
#
loop_
_entity.id
_entity.type
_entity.pdbx_description
1 polymer ?
#
loop_
_entity_poly.entity_id
_entity_poly.type
_entity_poly.pdbx_seq_one_letter_code
_entity_poly.pdbx_strand_id
1 'polypeptide(L)'
;DRCLSRGLGDVYKRQGGILSVRIPKKSTFKSNLNIITGNVALYGAIEGEAYINGIAGERFCVRNSGAKAVVEGIGDHGCEYMTGGIVLILGKIGRNFGAGMSGGISYIYKNEQFSNSDFNMEMIDLESVNYQDQDIISDMLENHLSYTNSKIAKSILLKWNKEKSNFIKVMPKEYKIALEKIAQEKINQLIK
;
A
#
# COMPACT_ATOMS: atom_id res chain seq x y z
N ASP A 1 -4.51 21.45 -17.28
CA ASP A 1 -3.87 20.35 -16.50
C ASP A 1 -4.58 19.05 -16.81
N ARG A 2 -4.09 18.34 -17.81
CA ARG A 2 -4.59 17.03 -18.18
C ARG A 2 -4.07 16.03 -17.15
N CYS A 3 -4.98 15.39 -16.43
CA CYS A 3 -4.69 14.15 -15.74
C CYS A 3 -4.30 13.13 -16.83
N LEU A 4 -3.01 13.02 -17.12
CA LEU A 4 -2.49 12.03 -18.05
C LEU A 4 -2.41 10.68 -17.33
N SER A 5 -3.56 10.05 -17.11
CA SER A 5 -3.63 8.62 -16.90
C SER A 5 -3.37 7.91 -18.24
N ARG A 6 -2.17 8.04 -18.79
CA ARG A 6 -1.68 7.06 -19.74
C ARG A 6 -1.39 5.82 -18.92
N GLY A 7 -2.25 4.83 -19.14
CA GLY A 7 -2.34 3.62 -18.35
C GLY A 7 -1.00 3.04 -17.94
N LEU A 8 -0.91 2.70 -16.68
CA LEU A 8 0.06 1.72 -16.16
C LEU A 8 -0.12 0.34 -16.82
N GLY A 9 -0.90 0.24 -17.90
CA GLY A 9 -1.08 -0.96 -18.70
C GLY A 9 0.04 -1.28 -19.67
N ASP A 10 1.03 -0.38 -19.84
CA ASP A 10 2.20 -0.64 -20.69
C ASP A 10 3.40 -1.04 -19.84
N VAL A 11 3.23 -2.12 -19.10
CA VAL A 11 4.15 -2.64 -18.09
C VAL A 11 5.46 -3.16 -18.70
N TYR A 12 5.50 -3.45 -19.98
CA TYR A 12 6.65 -4.09 -20.63
C TYR A 12 7.86 -3.18 -20.93
N LYS A 13 7.76 -1.86 -20.71
CA LYS A 13 8.83 -0.93 -21.15
C LYS A 13 9.17 0.23 -20.20
N ARG A 14 8.66 0.29 -18.99
CA ARG A 14 9.00 1.36 -18.04
C ARG A 14 9.64 0.79 -16.78
N GLN A 15 10.95 0.83 -16.76
CA GLN A 15 11.75 0.63 -15.56
C GLN A 15 11.54 1.85 -14.65
N GLY A 16 10.83 1.65 -13.55
CA GLY A 16 10.64 2.61 -12.48
C GLY A 16 10.08 3.98 -12.91
N GLY A 17 8.95 4.37 -12.39
CA GLY A 17 8.36 5.68 -12.57
C GLY A 17 7.54 6.08 -11.36
N ILE A 18 7.26 7.38 -11.23
CA ILE A 18 6.40 7.90 -10.17
C ILE A 18 5.08 8.34 -10.79
N LEU A 19 3.97 7.78 -10.28
CA LEU A 19 2.62 8.20 -10.58
C LEU A 19 2.05 8.98 -9.40
N SER A 20 1.63 10.22 -9.64
CA SER A 20 0.90 11.01 -8.64
C SER A 20 -0.49 11.34 -9.14
N VAL A 21 -1.51 10.94 -8.39
CA VAL A 21 -2.92 11.24 -8.66
C VAL A 21 -3.49 12.08 -7.54
N ARG A 22 -4.00 13.27 -7.87
CA ARG A 22 -4.61 14.20 -6.91
C ARG A 22 -5.80 14.91 -7.53
N ILE A 23 -6.70 15.37 -6.67
CA ILE A 23 -7.80 16.22 -7.12
C ILE A 23 -7.28 17.62 -7.51
N PRO A 24 -7.90 18.28 -8.48
CA PRO A 24 -7.60 19.67 -8.81
C PRO A 24 -7.74 20.58 -7.59
N LYS A 25 -6.88 21.61 -7.47
CA LYS A 25 -6.90 22.54 -6.34
C LYS A 25 -8.24 23.26 -6.13
N LYS A 26 -9.03 23.42 -7.19
CA LYS A 26 -10.36 24.07 -7.16
C LYS A 26 -11.50 23.13 -6.80
N SER A 27 -11.23 21.84 -6.56
CA SER A 27 -12.27 20.88 -6.20
C SER A 27 -12.85 21.17 -4.83
N THR A 28 -14.18 21.09 -4.72
CA THR A 28 -14.91 21.36 -3.49
C THR A 28 -15.15 20.11 -2.64
N PHE A 29 -14.95 18.91 -3.22
CA PHE A 29 -15.12 17.65 -2.50
C PHE A 29 -13.83 17.20 -1.79
N LYS A 30 -13.98 16.35 -0.78
CA LYS A 30 -12.87 15.77 -0.04
C LYS A 30 -12.35 14.53 -0.77
N SER A 31 -11.07 14.51 -1.13
CA SER A 31 -10.46 13.39 -1.88
C SER A 31 -10.59 12.04 -1.17
N ASN A 32 -10.34 12.03 0.12
CA ASN A 32 -10.36 10.82 0.96
C ASN A 32 -11.76 10.20 1.16
N LEU A 33 -12.81 10.85 0.69
CA LEU A 33 -14.19 10.34 0.73
C LEU A 33 -14.73 9.98 -0.65
N ASN A 34 -13.91 10.12 -1.70
CA ASN A 34 -14.34 9.93 -3.07
C ASN A 34 -13.37 9.04 -3.84
N ILE A 35 -13.91 8.23 -4.74
CA ILE A 35 -13.13 7.41 -5.66
C ILE A 35 -12.54 8.34 -6.72
N ILE A 36 -11.21 8.45 -6.78
CA ILE A 36 -10.49 9.26 -7.75
C ILE A 36 -9.70 8.42 -8.76
N THR A 37 -9.55 7.14 -8.49
CA THR A 37 -8.93 6.17 -9.38
C THR A 37 -9.88 5.00 -9.57
N GLY A 38 -10.14 4.63 -10.82
CA GLY A 38 -11.08 3.55 -11.14
C GLY A 38 -10.63 2.18 -10.62
N ASN A 39 -11.42 1.16 -10.99
CA ASN A 39 -11.13 -0.24 -10.65
C ASN A 39 -9.84 -0.72 -11.36
N VAL A 40 -9.21 -1.76 -10.78
CA VAL A 40 -8.06 -2.47 -11.37
C VAL A 40 -6.79 -1.60 -11.50
N ALA A 41 -6.68 -0.56 -10.71
CA ALA A 41 -5.47 0.27 -10.72
C ALA A 41 -4.25 -0.52 -10.18
N LEU A 42 -3.09 -0.35 -10.82
CA LEU A 42 -1.83 -1.03 -10.51
C LEU A 42 -1.88 -2.57 -10.61
N TYR A 43 -2.77 -3.11 -11.45
CA TYR A 43 -2.82 -4.54 -11.70
C TYR A 43 -1.51 -5.03 -12.34
N GLY A 44 -0.88 -6.05 -11.75
CA GLY A 44 0.35 -6.62 -12.24
C GLY A 44 1.54 -5.66 -12.28
N ALA A 45 1.54 -4.60 -11.48
CA ALA A 45 2.65 -3.65 -11.42
C ALA A 45 3.93 -4.34 -10.94
N ILE A 46 5.04 -4.13 -11.69
CA ILE A 46 6.31 -4.82 -11.44
C ILE A 46 7.24 -3.95 -10.59
N GLU A 47 7.25 -2.63 -10.83
CA GLU A 47 8.10 -1.66 -10.14
C GLU A 47 7.55 -0.25 -10.30
N GLY A 48 8.19 0.72 -9.63
CA GLY A 48 7.77 2.11 -9.61
C GLY A 48 6.98 2.47 -8.36
N GLU A 49 6.54 3.71 -8.30
CA GLU A 49 5.84 4.27 -7.16
C GLU A 49 4.53 4.93 -7.57
N ALA A 50 3.49 4.77 -6.77
CA ALA A 50 2.20 5.40 -7.01
C ALA A 50 1.66 6.07 -5.74
N TYR A 51 1.25 7.32 -5.86
CA TYR A 51 0.73 8.15 -4.77
C TYR A 51 -0.65 8.66 -5.14
N ILE A 52 -1.70 8.12 -4.51
CA ILE A 52 -3.10 8.38 -4.84
C ILE A 52 -3.77 9.12 -3.68
N ASN A 53 -4.02 10.42 -3.87
CA ASN A 53 -4.70 11.25 -2.88
C ASN A 53 -6.21 11.12 -3.03
N GLY A 54 -6.76 10.03 -2.48
CA GLY A 54 -8.17 9.67 -2.48
C GLY A 54 -8.35 8.16 -2.54
N ILE A 55 -9.57 7.71 -2.79
CA ILE A 55 -9.94 6.30 -2.82
C ILE A 55 -9.68 5.72 -4.22
N ALA A 56 -9.10 4.53 -4.29
CA ALA A 56 -9.11 3.71 -5.48
C ALA A 56 -10.30 2.75 -5.46
N GLY A 57 -10.78 2.38 -6.64
CA GLY A 57 -11.86 1.40 -6.79
C GLY A 57 -11.46 0.00 -6.36
N GLU A 58 -12.21 -0.99 -6.82
CA GLU A 58 -11.96 -2.40 -6.53
C GLU A 58 -10.69 -2.92 -7.21
N ARG A 59 -10.13 -4.01 -6.67
CA ARG A 59 -8.97 -4.73 -7.23
C ARG A 59 -7.72 -3.88 -7.37
N PHE A 60 -7.48 -3.02 -6.38
CA PHE A 60 -6.27 -2.21 -6.31
C PHE A 60 -5.05 -3.10 -6.03
N CYS A 61 -3.95 -2.90 -6.78
CA CYS A 61 -2.69 -3.66 -6.63
C CYS A 61 -2.82 -5.19 -6.76
N VAL A 62 -3.85 -5.70 -7.46
CA VAL A 62 -3.95 -7.13 -7.74
C VAL A 62 -2.73 -7.59 -8.53
N ARG A 63 -2.10 -8.71 -8.11
CA ARG A 63 -0.87 -9.24 -8.71
C ARG A 63 0.30 -8.25 -8.75
N ASN A 64 0.32 -7.24 -7.88
CA ASN A 64 1.51 -6.41 -7.72
C ASN A 64 2.71 -7.28 -7.34
N SER A 65 3.84 -7.11 -8.03
CA SER A 65 5.05 -7.91 -7.81
C SER A 65 6.27 -7.10 -7.37
N GLY A 66 6.19 -5.76 -7.32
CA GLY A 66 7.34 -4.97 -6.90
C GLY A 66 7.08 -3.45 -6.74
N ALA A 67 5.95 -2.94 -7.20
CA ALA A 67 5.65 -1.52 -7.08
C ALA A 67 5.32 -1.12 -5.63
N LYS A 68 5.66 0.12 -5.28
CA LYS A 68 5.24 0.77 -4.02
C LYS A 68 4.02 1.65 -4.29
N ALA A 69 3.02 1.59 -3.42
CA ALA A 69 1.82 2.41 -3.59
C ALA A 69 1.34 2.99 -2.25
N VAL A 70 0.87 4.24 -2.28
CA VAL A 70 0.15 4.88 -1.18
C VAL A 70 -1.20 5.34 -1.67
N VAL A 71 -2.25 5.01 -0.92
CA VAL A 71 -3.64 5.35 -1.25
C VAL A 71 -4.45 5.67 0.00
N GLU A 72 -5.45 6.54 -0.10
CA GLU A 72 -6.24 6.98 1.06
C GLU A 72 -7.50 6.13 1.30
N GLY A 73 -7.67 5.03 0.57
CA GLY A 73 -8.71 4.03 0.71
C GLY A 73 -8.86 3.20 -0.55
N ILE A 74 -9.47 2.02 -0.44
CA ILE A 74 -9.68 1.11 -1.57
C ILE A 74 -11.03 0.39 -1.47
N GLY A 75 -11.51 -0.09 -2.62
CA GLY A 75 -12.66 -0.98 -2.70
C GLY A 75 -12.32 -2.45 -2.37
N ASP A 76 -13.22 -3.35 -2.76
CA ASP A 76 -13.09 -4.80 -2.54
C ASP A 76 -11.90 -5.40 -3.30
N HIS A 77 -11.39 -6.54 -2.83
CA HIS A 77 -10.37 -7.35 -3.50
C HIS A 77 -8.99 -6.66 -3.65
N GLY A 78 -8.62 -5.78 -2.71
CA GLY A 78 -7.31 -5.15 -2.71
C GLY A 78 -6.18 -6.13 -2.45
N CYS A 79 -5.04 -5.96 -3.14
CA CYS A 79 -3.84 -6.77 -3.01
C CYS A 79 -4.04 -8.28 -3.23
N GLU A 80 -5.12 -8.71 -3.92
CA GLU A 80 -5.31 -10.12 -4.25
C GLU A 80 -4.14 -10.63 -5.11
N TYR A 81 -3.66 -11.85 -4.80
CA TYR A 81 -2.55 -12.49 -5.51
C TYR A 81 -1.29 -11.64 -5.62
N MET A 82 -1.09 -10.68 -4.72
CA MET A 82 0.13 -9.88 -4.67
C MET A 82 1.33 -10.78 -4.33
N THR A 83 2.42 -10.61 -5.05
CA THR A 83 3.65 -11.42 -4.93
C THR A 83 4.88 -10.63 -4.50
N GLY A 84 4.79 -9.30 -4.46
CA GLY A 84 5.89 -8.42 -4.06
C GLY A 84 5.46 -6.96 -3.98
N GLY A 85 6.40 -6.09 -3.64
CA GLY A 85 6.14 -4.67 -3.47
C GLY A 85 5.59 -4.29 -2.09
N ILE A 86 5.24 -3.02 -1.93
CA ILE A 86 4.75 -2.47 -0.66
C ILE A 86 3.53 -1.58 -0.92
N VAL A 87 2.46 -1.81 -0.17
CA VAL A 87 1.23 -1.02 -0.31
C VAL A 87 0.87 -0.39 1.04
N LEU A 88 0.74 0.94 1.08
CA LEU A 88 0.32 1.69 2.26
C LEU A 88 -1.09 2.25 2.05
N ILE A 89 -2.04 1.88 2.91
CA ILE A 89 -3.44 2.29 2.84
C ILE A 89 -3.78 3.12 4.08
N LEU A 90 -4.22 4.35 3.86
CA LEU A 90 -4.47 5.33 4.93
C LEU A 90 -5.94 5.43 5.35
N GLY A 91 -6.81 4.61 4.78
CA GLY A 91 -8.25 4.66 5.01
C GLY A 91 -8.91 3.30 4.92
N LYS A 92 -10.19 3.31 4.54
CA LYS A 92 -11.00 2.10 4.45
C LYS A 92 -10.44 1.12 3.42
N ILE A 93 -10.49 -0.17 3.75
CA ILE A 93 -10.34 -1.29 2.82
C ILE A 93 -11.71 -1.93 2.55
N GLY A 94 -11.86 -2.58 1.41
CA GLY A 94 -13.02 -3.39 1.12
C GLY A 94 -12.82 -4.86 1.52
N ARG A 95 -13.79 -5.71 1.19
CA ARG A 95 -13.81 -7.15 1.51
C ARG A 95 -12.72 -7.92 0.76
N ASN A 96 -12.37 -9.09 1.26
CA ASN A 96 -11.41 -10.03 0.67
C ASN A 96 -10.02 -9.45 0.44
N PHE A 97 -9.60 -8.49 1.28
CA PHE A 97 -8.26 -7.94 1.19
C PHE A 97 -7.20 -9.03 1.39
N GLY A 98 -6.20 -9.06 0.51
CA GLY A 98 -5.07 -9.97 0.58
C GLY A 98 -5.39 -11.43 0.22
N ALA A 99 -6.54 -11.71 -0.40
CA ALA A 99 -6.88 -13.07 -0.85
C ALA A 99 -5.81 -13.60 -1.83
N GLY A 100 -5.27 -14.79 -1.56
CA GLY A 100 -4.23 -15.40 -2.39
C GLY A 100 -2.88 -14.65 -2.39
N MET A 101 -2.66 -13.70 -1.49
CA MET A 101 -1.40 -12.98 -1.36
C MET A 101 -0.29 -13.94 -0.93
N SER A 102 0.79 -14.00 -1.70
CA SER A 102 1.93 -14.90 -1.47
C SER A 102 3.26 -14.18 -1.24
N GLY A 103 3.31 -12.86 -1.43
CA GLY A 103 4.50 -12.05 -1.20
C GLY A 103 4.18 -10.57 -1.13
N GLY A 104 5.20 -9.77 -0.83
CA GLY A 104 5.04 -8.34 -0.56
C GLY A 104 4.46 -8.05 0.83
N ILE A 105 4.32 -6.79 1.15
CA ILE A 105 3.85 -6.30 2.44
C ILE A 105 2.81 -5.22 2.22
N SER A 106 1.72 -5.24 3.01
CA SER A 106 0.80 -4.12 3.06
C SER A 106 0.72 -3.54 4.47
N TYR A 107 0.73 -2.21 4.55
CA TYR A 107 0.51 -1.49 5.79
C TYR A 107 -0.85 -0.79 5.74
N ILE A 108 -1.64 -0.94 6.79
CA ILE A 108 -2.98 -0.35 6.86
C ILE A 108 -3.09 0.49 8.12
N TYR A 109 -3.45 1.76 7.93
CA TYR A 109 -3.74 2.65 9.04
C TYR A 109 -5.11 2.34 9.63
N LYS A 110 -5.13 1.93 10.89
CA LYS A 110 -6.37 1.66 11.65
C LYS A 110 -7.10 2.97 11.93
N ASN A 111 -8.27 3.10 11.37
CA ASN A 111 -9.21 4.17 11.65
C ASN A 111 -10.50 3.60 12.24
N GLU A 112 -11.50 4.44 12.48
CA GLU A 112 -12.80 4.04 13.04
C GLU A 112 -13.57 3.03 12.15
N GLN A 113 -13.21 2.90 10.88
CA GLN A 113 -13.84 1.99 9.91
C GLN A 113 -13.08 0.66 9.76
N PHE A 114 -12.03 0.45 10.54
CA PHE A 114 -11.21 -0.76 10.46
C PHE A 114 -12.00 -1.98 10.97
N SER A 115 -12.04 -3.05 10.18
CA SER A 115 -12.66 -4.32 10.56
C SER A 115 -11.77 -5.50 10.16
N ASN A 116 -11.60 -6.45 11.07
CA ASN A 116 -10.88 -7.69 10.76
C ASN A 116 -11.62 -8.57 9.74
N SER A 117 -12.93 -8.40 9.58
CA SER A 117 -13.75 -9.16 8.63
C SER A 117 -13.45 -8.83 7.16
N ASP A 118 -12.77 -7.72 6.89
CA ASP A 118 -12.43 -7.31 5.54
C ASP A 118 -11.22 -8.07 4.97
N PHE A 119 -10.45 -8.74 5.83
CA PHE A 119 -9.27 -9.50 5.45
C PHE A 119 -9.60 -10.96 5.13
N ASN A 120 -8.90 -11.50 4.14
CA ASN A 120 -8.90 -12.95 3.90
C ASN A 120 -7.77 -13.61 4.71
N MET A 121 -8.08 -14.02 5.93
CA MET A 121 -7.12 -14.56 6.91
C MET A 121 -6.57 -15.96 6.58
N GLU A 122 -6.98 -16.56 5.48
CA GLU A 122 -6.53 -17.89 5.09
C GLU A 122 -5.01 -17.94 4.87
N MET A 123 -4.47 -16.97 4.12
CA MET A 123 -3.07 -16.94 3.70
C MET A 123 -2.24 -15.82 4.34
N ILE A 124 -2.86 -14.90 5.08
CA ILE A 124 -2.18 -13.73 5.67
C ILE A 124 -2.28 -13.71 7.20
N ASP A 125 -1.31 -13.05 7.81
CA ASP A 125 -1.31 -12.67 9.23
C ASP A 125 -1.34 -11.15 9.37
N LEU A 126 -1.94 -10.68 10.47
CA LEU A 126 -1.93 -9.29 10.87
C LEU A 126 -0.93 -9.11 12.01
N GLU A 127 0.06 -8.26 11.81
CA GLU A 127 1.15 -8.03 12.76
C GLU A 127 1.23 -6.57 13.17
N SER A 128 1.79 -6.31 14.34
CA SER A 128 2.20 -4.96 14.73
C SER A 128 3.45 -4.53 13.96
N VAL A 129 3.55 -3.24 13.65
CA VAL A 129 4.71 -2.67 12.96
C VAL A 129 5.91 -2.59 13.89
N ASN A 130 7.07 -3.03 13.42
CA ASN A 130 8.36 -2.89 14.10
C ASN A 130 9.05 -1.55 13.72
N TYR A 131 10.26 -1.30 14.23
CA TYR A 131 11.00 -0.05 13.95
C TYR A 131 11.31 0.13 12.46
N GLN A 132 11.72 -0.94 11.76
CA GLN A 132 12.01 -0.88 10.32
C GLN A 132 10.75 -0.59 9.51
N ASP A 133 9.63 -1.21 9.89
CA ASP A 133 8.33 -0.93 9.28
C ASP A 133 7.92 0.54 9.48
N GLN A 134 8.19 1.11 10.67
CA GLN A 134 7.88 2.52 10.97
C GLN A 134 8.68 3.47 10.09
N ASP A 135 9.95 3.20 9.83
CA ASP A 135 10.78 4.00 8.93
C ASP A 135 10.23 3.95 7.50
N ILE A 136 9.91 2.75 7.00
CA ILE A 136 9.32 2.57 5.67
C ILE A 136 8.00 3.34 5.54
N ILE A 137 7.13 3.25 6.54
CA ILE A 137 5.83 3.93 6.53
C ILE A 137 6.04 5.45 6.55
N SER A 138 6.96 5.96 7.38
CA SER A 138 7.28 7.38 7.45
C SER A 138 7.75 7.93 6.11
N ASP A 139 8.71 7.25 5.47
CA ASP A 139 9.22 7.63 4.14
C ASP A 139 8.11 7.64 3.09
N MET A 140 7.24 6.62 3.09
CA MET A 140 6.11 6.55 2.16
C MET A 140 5.09 7.67 2.40
N LEU A 141 4.84 8.04 3.66
CA LEU A 141 3.95 9.15 4.02
C LEU A 141 4.53 10.51 3.60
N GLU A 142 5.84 10.72 3.81
CA GLU A 142 6.53 11.95 3.41
C GLU A 142 6.49 12.12 1.89
N ASN A 143 6.78 11.06 1.14
CA ASN A 143 6.66 11.06 -0.31
C ASN A 143 5.21 11.31 -0.76
N HIS A 144 4.23 10.65 -0.12
CA HIS A 144 2.82 10.88 -0.44
C HIS A 144 2.40 12.32 -0.18
N LEU A 145 2.84 12.92 0.93
CA LEU A 145 2.61 14.33 1.23
C LEU A 145 3.25 15.24 0.18
N SER A 146 4.50 14.97 -0.17
CA SER A 146 5.27 15.76 -1.15
C SER A 146 4.61 15.75 -2.53
N TYR A 147 4.23 14.59 -3.05
CA TYR A 147 3.67 14.44 -4.39
C TYR A 147 2.21 14.84 -4.50
N THR A 148 1.43 14.68 -3.43
CA THR A 148 -0.04 14.85 -3.50
C THR A 148 -0.60 15.96 -2.62
N ASN A 149 0.18 16.47 -1.67
CA ASN A 149 -0.27 17.40 -0.63
C ASN A 149 -1.40 16.81 0.23
N SER A 150 -1.33 15.52 0.53
CA SER A 150 -2.32 14.78 1.33
C SER A 150 -2.49 15.37 2.73
N LYS A 151 -3.74 15.70 3.08
CA LYS A 151 -4.08 16.17 4.42
C LYS A 151 -4.00 15.06 5.46
N ILE A 152 -4.30 13.82 5.08
CA ILE A 152 -4.23 12.65 5.95
C ILE A 152 -2.76 12.37 6.29
N ALA A 153 -1.90 12.24 5.28
CA ALA A 153 -0.48 12.02 5.51
C ALA A 153 0.15 13.10 6.38
N LYS A 154 -0.18 14.37 6.12
CA LYS A 154 0.27 15.50 6.94
C LYS A 154 -0.19 15.37 8.41
N SER A 155 -1.44 15.01 8.64
CA SER A 155 -1.98 14.86 9.99
C SER A 155 -1.31 13.72 10.76
N ILE A 156 -1.04 12.59 10.10
CA ILE A 156 -0.36 11.45 10.69
C ILE A 156 1.09 11.81 11.02
N LEU A 157 1.83 12.41 10.09
CA LEU A 157 3.22 12.81 10.30
C LEU A 157 3.39 13.83 11.44
N LEU A 158 2.48 14.81 11.55
CA LEU A 158 2.51 15.78 12.65
C LEU A 158 2.33 15.14 14.04
N LYS A 159 1.69 13.98 14.11
CA LYS A 159 1.43 13.23 15.35
C LYS A 159 2.13 11.87 15.35
N TRP A 160 3.21 11.72 14.58
CA TRP A 160 3.84 10.43 14.27
C TRP A 160 4.06 9.55 15.50
N ASN A 161 4.62 10.10 16.57
CA ASN A 161 4.89 9.34 17.80
C ASN A 161 3.64 8.67 18.41
N LYS A 162 2.46 9.26 18.19
CA LYS A 162 1.18 8.72 18.64
C LYS A 162 0.57 7.77 17.59
N GLU A 163 0.66 8.15 16.32
CA GLU A 163 -0.05 7.48 15.24
C GLU A 163 0.65 6.23 14.69
N LYS A 164 1.97 6.12 14.87
CA LYS A 164 2.76 4.98 14.35
C LYS A 164 2.30 3.62 14.87
N SER A 165 1.73 3.55 16.08
CA SER A 165 1.17 2.31 16.64
C SER A 165 -0.20 1.92 16.06
N ASN A 166 -0.83 2.83 15.31
CA ASN A 166 -2.12 2.59 14.68
C ASN A 166 -1.99 1.91 13.31
N PHE A 167 -0.78 1.57 12.87
CA PHE A 167 -0.59 0.78 11.66
C PHE A 167 -0.59 -0.71 11.96
N ILE A 168 -1.18 -1.47 11.03
CA ILE A 168 -1.09 -2.93 10.99
C ILE A 168 -0.29 -3.31 9.74
N LYS A 169 0.58 -4.30 9.91
CA LYS A 169 1.29 -4.97 8.85
C LYS A 169 0.52 -6.22 8.43
N VAL A 170 0.25 -6.33 7.14
CA VAL A 170 -0.32 -7.52 6.51
C VAL A 170 0.82 -8.28 5.86
N MET A 171 1.03 -9.51 6.30
CA MET A 171 2.15 -10.36 5.89
C MET A 171 1.63 -11.73 5.44
N PRO A 172 1.96 -12.21 4.22
CA PRO A 172 1.65 -13.58 3.84
C PRO A 172 2.42 -14.58 4.69
N LYS A 173 1.75 -15.63 5.18
CA LYS A 173 2.31 -16.65 6.09
C LYS A 173 3.54 -17.33 5.49
N GLU A 174 3.42 -17.79 4.24
CA GLU A 174 4.52 -18.47 3.55
C GLU A 174 5.71 -17.54 3.26
N TYR A 175 5.43 -16.27 2.93
CA TYR A 175 6.47 -15.28 2.70
C TYR A 175 7.27 -14.97 3.96
N LYS A 176 6.60 -14.90 5.11
CA LYS A 176 7.24 -14.75 6.41
C LYS A 176 8.23 -15.88 6.68
N ILE A 177 7.78 -17.13 6.52
CA ILE A 177 8.63 -18.32 6.70
C ILE A 177 9.84 -18.29 5.75
N ALA A 178 9.65 -17.88 4.50
CA ALA A 178 10.73 -17.76 3.53
C ALA A 178 11.77 -16.69 3.94
N LEU A 179 11.31 -15.52 4.41
CA LEU A 179 12.20 -14.46 4.90
C LEU A 179 13.00 -14.89 6.13
N GLU A 180 12.38 -15.59 7.07
CA GLU A 180 13.04 -16.12 8.27
C GLU A 180 14.14 -17.13 7.90
N LYS A 181 13.89 -18.03 6.95
CA LYS A 181 14.89 -18.98 6.43
C LYS A 181 16.07 -18.27 5.78
N ILE A 182 15.81 -17.28 4.92
CA ILE A 182 16.87 -16.50 4.26
C ILE A 182 17.72 -15.75 5.30
N ALA A 183 17.09 -15.17 6.32
CA ALA A 183 17.81 -14.49 7.39
C ALA A 183 18.71 -15.46 8.17
N GLN A 184 18.22 -16.65 8.50
CA GLN A 184 18.99 -17.67 9.20
C GLN A 184 20.17 -18.20 8.37
N GLU A 185 19.97 -18.40 7.08
CA GLU A 185 21.05 -18.82 6.16
C GLU A 185 22.16 -17.78 6.08
N LYS A 186 21.81 -16.49 6.00
CA LYS A 186 22.80 -15.39 6.01
C LYS A 186 23.61 -15.35 7.31
N ILE A 187 22.96 -15.53 8.46
CA ILE A 187 23.64 -15.59 9.75
C ILE A 187 24.61 -16.76 9.78
N ASN A 188 24.20 -17.94 9.32
CA ASN A 188 25.03 -19.14 9.29
C ASN A 188 26.25 -19.02 8.33
N GLN A 189 26.13 -18.19 7.27
CA GLN A 189 27.24 -17.89 6.36
C GLN A 189 28.26 -16.90 6.96
N LEU A 190 27.82 -16.00 7.84
CA LEU A 190 28.70 -15.03 8.51
C LEU A 190 29.48 -15.62 9.68
N ILE A 191 29.03 -16.75 10.20
CA ILE A 191 29.69 -17.45 11.35
C ILE A 191 30.74 -18.47 10.86
N LYS A 192 30.76 -18.80 9.58
CA LYS A 192 31.77 -19.63 8.93
C LYS A 192 32.92 -18.80 8.39
#